data_24f780337bc25132297f112425fbb7b3
#
_entry.id   24f780337bc25132297f112425fbb7b3
#
_cell.length_a   1.000
_cell.length_b   1.000
_cell.length_c   1.000
_cell.angle_alpha   90.00
_cell.angle_beta   90.00
_cell.angle_gamma   90.00
#
_symmetry.space_group_name_H-M   'P 1'
#
loop_
_entity.id
_entity.type
_entity.pdbx_description
1 polymer ?
#
loop_
_entity_poly.entity_id
_entity_poly.type
_entity_poly.pdbx_seq_one_letter_code
_entity_poly.pdbx_strand_id
1 'polypeptide(L)'
;MKKLINLISEEVTKAFVSAGYDEKYGKVTLSNRPDLCEFQCNGAMAAAKEYKCAPFMISDKVAALLESDEMFESVESVKPGFLNIKMDTAFLAKYMNDMKDDEGRYGLEKAKKPLTIVVDYGGPNVAKPLHVGHLRSAVIGESVKRIAKFMGHNVIGDVHLGDWGLQMGLIITELRERKPDLVYFDESYTGEYPKEAPFTISELEDIYPTASGKSKSDESFKEAALLATKELQGGRRGYQALLSHIMNVSVTDLKRNYENLNVHFELWKGESDAQPYVPGMVEMMKEKGFAHMSEGALVVDVKEDTDTKEIPPCIILKSDGASLYSTTDLATLVMRMKENNPDRVIYLADARQSMHFIQVFRCARKTGIVPDTTELVHIGFGTMNGKDGKPFKTRDGGVMRLEYLLKEIDDEMLNKIKENQKEKENLNIDEAEAKQTAKTVALAAVKYGDLSNQASKDYIFDIDRFTSFEGNTGPYILYTIVRIKSILSKYEAKGGNISALKDAIMPAVNAGQKNLMLSLAKFNATIESAYEESAPHKICAYIYELANAFNGFYHDTKILSEENEELKKSYISLLVLTKEILEVCIDMLGFSAPDRM
;
A
#
# COMPACT_ATOMS: atom_id res chain seq x y z
N MET A 1 -2.69 8.67 -22.25
CA MET A 1 -1.75 9.70 -22.78
C MET A 1 -0.31 9.19 -22.61
N LYS A 2 0.61 9.45 -23.55
CA LYS A 2 2.01 9.04 -23.37
C LYS A 2 2.69 9.84 -22.26
N LYS A 3 3.54 9.19 -21.47
CA LYS A 3 4.37 9.86 -20.46
C LYS A 3 5.30 10.88 -21.11
N LEU A 4 5.50 12.02 -20.45
CA LEU A 4 6.39 13.07 -20.98
C LEU A 4 7.79 12.52 -21.31
N ILE A 5 8.39 11.74 -20.42
CA ILE A 5 9.73 11.16 -20.63
C ILE A 5 9.79 10.22 -21.85
N ASN A 6 8.68 9.54 -22.18
CA ASN A 6 8.61 8.67 -23.35
C ASN A 6 8.51 9.50 -24.63
N LEU A 7 7.72 10.59 -24.61
CA LEU A 7 7.65 11.52 -25.74
C LEU A 7 9.04 12.10 -26.06
N ILE A 8 9.74 12.56 -25.03
CA ILE A 8 11.11 13.08 -25.19
C ILE A 8 12.05 12.00 -25.74
N SER A 9 11.98 10.77 -25.19
CA SER A 9 12.83 9.66 -25.65
C SER A 9 12.53 9.27 -27.10
N GLU A 10 11.28 9.35 -27.55
CA GLU A 10 10.91 9.08 -28.96
C GLU A 10 11.54 10.10 -29.91
N GLU A 11 11.48 11.39 -29.58
CA GLU A 11 12.08 12.43 -30.45
C GLU A 11 13.61 12.33 -30.44
N VAL A 12 14.24 12.12 -29.29
CA VAL A 12 15.69 11.91 -29.22
C VAL A 12 16.10 10.64 -29.98
N THR A 13 15.32 9.56 -29.90
CA THR A 13 15.55 8.32 -30.65
C THR A 13 15.50 8.58 -32.17
N LYS A 14 14.49 9.30 -32.65
CA LYS A 14 14.40 9.70 -34.07
C LYS A 14 15.61 10.49 -34.51
N ALA A 15 16.11 11.41 -33.67
CA ALA A 15 17.30 12.19 -33.94
C ALA A 15 18.57 11.33 -34.03
N PHE A 16 18.74 10.34 -33.12
CA PHE A 16 19.85 9.37 -33.23
C PHE A 16 19.80 8.57 -34.52
N VAL A 17 18.62 8.04 -34.88
CA VAL A 17 18.44 7.29 -36.14
C VAL A 17 18.74 8.18 -37.37
N SER A 18 18.22 9.41 -37.39
CA SER A 18 18.45 10.36 -38.46
C SER A 18 19.93 10.78 -38.57
N ALA A 19 20.65 10.77 -37.45
CA ALA A 19 22.09 10.99 -37.41
C ALA A 19 22.92 9.78 -37.86
N GLY A 20 22.26 8.61 -38.11
CA GLY A 20 22.91 7.37 -38.55
C GLY A 20 23.37 6.47 -37.41
N TYR A 21 22.78 6.59 -36.21
CA TYR A 21 23.06 5.77 -35.02
C TYR A 21 21.89 4.88 -34.69
N ASP A 22 22.13 3.83 -33.87
CA ASP A 22 21.13 2.87 -33.44
C ASP A 22 20.12 3.52 -32.48
N GLU A 23 18.83 3.14 -32.62
CA GLU A 23 17.69 3.61 -31.80
C GLU A 23 17.87 3.41 -30.31
N LYS A 24 18.59 2.35 -29.88
CA LYS A 24 18.85 2.02 -28.47
C LYS A 24 19.53 3.12 -27.68
N TYR A 25 20.15 4.10 -28.35
CA TYR A 25 20.87 5.22 -27.72
C TYR A 25 19.98 6.43 -27.40
N GLY A 26 18.74 6.47 -27.87
CA GLY A 26 17.83 7.59 -27.67
C GLY A 26 17.14 7.67 -26.30
N LYS A 27 17.46 6.77 -25.37
CA LYS A 27 16.80 6.74 -24.06
C LYS A 27 17.17 7.96 -23.21
N VAL A 28 16.13 8.68 -22.74
CA VAL A 28 16.25 9.86 -21.88
C VAL A 28 15.93 9.49 -20.43
N THR A 29 16.58 10.18 -19.50
CA THR A 29 16.35 10.07 -18.05
C THR A 29 16.14 11.46 -17.44
N LEU A 30 15.58 11.53 -16.24
CA LEU A 30 15.60 12.75 -15.45
C LEU A 30 17.05 13.16 -15.17
N SER A 31 17.34 14.44 -15.21
CA SER A 31 18.68 14.95 -14.92
C SER A 31 18.97 14.85 -13.42
N ASN A 32 20.18 14.43 -13.08
CA ASN A 32 20.71 14.51 -11.70
C ASN A 32 21.17 15.94 -11.33
N ARG A 33 21.15 16.87 -12.28
CA ARG A 33 21.54 18.28 -12.16
C ARG A 33 20.42 19.17 -12.68
N PRO A 34 19.29 19.26 -11.92
CA PRO A 34 18.12 20.04 -12.32
C PRO A 34 18.41 21.55 -12.47
N ASP A 35 19.53 22.01 -11.89
CA ASP A 35 20.07 23.35 -12.07
C ASP A 35 20.61 23.61 -13.50
N LEU A 36 20.99 22.56 -14.23
CA LEU A 36 21.52 22.65 -15.60
C LEU A 36 20.47 22.29 -16.66
N CYS A 37 19.75 21.21 -16.46
CA CYS A 37 18.74 20.73 -17.39
C CYS A 37 17.68 19.87 -16.68
N GLU A 38 16.53 19.70 -17.28
CA GLU A 38 15.41 18.93 -16.73
C GLU A 38 15.55 17.44 -17.06
N PHE A 39 16.01 17.14 -18.28
CA PHE A 39 16.22 15.78 -18.77
C PHE A 39 17.61 15.65 -19.38
N GLN A 40 18.09 14.40 -19.45
CA GLN A 40 19.42 14.11 -20.01
C GLN A 40 19.42 12.81 -20.80
N CYS A 41 20.11 12.78 -21.94
CA CYS A 41 20.42 11.56 -22.65
C CYS A 41 21.94 11.33 -22.66
N ASN A 42 22.34 10.11 -22.25
CA ASN A 42 23.74 9.69 -22.16
C ASN A 42 24.12 8.72 -23.29
N GLY A 43 23.24 8.50 -24.26
CA GLY A 43 23.39 7.52 -25.33
C GLY A 43 24.62 7.73 -26.22
N ALA A 44 25.01 8.98 -26.42
CA ALA A 44 26.20 9.29 -27.23
C ALA A 44 27.50 8.72 -26.63
N MET A 45 27.62 8.63 -25.30
CA MET A 45 28.77 7.99 -24.64
C MET A 45 28.83 6.49 -24.89
N ALA A 46 27.67 5.82 -24.89
CA ALA A 46 27.58 4.40 -25.19
C ALA A 46 27.81 4.14 -26.69
N ALA A 47 27.23 4.95 -27.57
CA ALA A 47 27.39 4.87 -29.02
C ALA A 47 28.85 5.10 -29.49
N ALA A 48 29.58 5.99 -28.85
CA ALA A 48 30.97 6.32 -29.22
C ALA A 48 31.88 5.11 -29.31
N LYS A 49 31.68 4.13 -28.46
CA LYS A 49 32.45 2.87 -28.44
C LYS A 49 32.13 2.00 -29.67
N GLU A 50 30.88 1.91 -30.05
CA GLU A 50 30.42 1.12 -31.20
C GLU A 50 30.81 1.79 -32.53
N TYR A 51 30.61 3.11 -32.64
CA TYR A 51 30.87 3.88 -33.87
C TYR A 51 32.31 4.42 -33.95
N LYS A 52 33.18 4.13 -32.99
CA LYS A 52 34.59 4.51 -32.95
C LYS A 52 34.84 6.01 -33.21
N CYS A 53 34.04 6.86 -32.62
CA CYS A 53 34.15 8.32 -32.70
C CYS A 53 34.02 8.96 -31.33
N ALA A 54 34.41 10.22 -31.19
CA ALA A 54 34.29 10.92 -29.91
C ALA A 54 32.82 11.13 -29.53
N PRO A 55 32.40 10.90 -28.26
CA PRO A 55 31.00 11.01 -27.84
C PRO A 55 30.39 12.37 -28.16
N PHE A 56 31.15 13.46 -27.98
CA PHE A 56 30.66 14.81 -28.28
C PHE A 56 30.32 15.03 -29.75
N MET A 57 30.97 14.33 -30.68
CA MET A 57 30.63 14.43 -32.11
C MET A 57 29.27 13.83 -32.43
N ILE A 58 28.88 12.78 -31.66
CA ILE A 58 27.56 12.18 -31.77
C ILE A 58 26.51 13.11 -31.14
N SER A 59 26.76 13.58 -29.91
CA SER A 59 25.81 14.48 -29.25
C SER A 59 25.63 15.82 -29.97
N ASP A 60 26.70 16.41 -30.55
CA ASP A 60 26.60 17.63 -31.38
C ASP A 60 25.67 17.42 -32.59
N LYS A 61 25.84 16.28 -33.27
CA LYS A 61 25.02 15.95 -34.45
C LYS A 61 23.56 15.71 -34.11
N VAL A 62 23.32 15.02 -32.99
CA VAL A 62 21.94 14.74 -32.50
C VAL A 62 21.28 16.02 -31.97
N ALA A 63 22.01 16.86 -31.21
CA ALA A 63 21.49 18.13 -30.72
C ALA A 63 21.06 19.05 -31.85
N ALA A 64 21.87 19.17 -32.94
CA ALA A 64 21.55 19.98 -34.11
C ALA A 64 20.24 19.53 -34.81
N LEU A 65 19.90 18.24 -34.77
CA LEU A 65 18.65 17.73 -35.36
C LEU A 65 17.42 18.04 -34.49
N LEU A 66 17.61 18.33 -33.22
CA LEU A 66 16.56 18.65 -32.26
C LEU A 66 16.37 20.15 -32.02
N GLU A 67 17.27 21.00 -32.55
CA GLU A 67 17.26 22.45 -32.32
C GLU A 67 15.96 23.15 -32.77
N SER A 68 15.30 22.63 -33.80
CA SER A 68 14.04 23.17 -34.33
C SER A 68 12.77 22.45 -33.83
N ASP A 69 12.88 21.51 -32.89
CA ASP A 69 11.73 20.80 -32.38
C ASP A 69 11.02 21.65 -31.33
N GLU A 70 9.72 21.92 -31.56
CA GLU A 70 8.86 22.75 -30.69
C GLU A 70 8.67 22.18 -29.29
N MET A 71 9.06 20.93 -29.03
CA MET A 71 8.99 20.30 -27.71
C MET A 71 10.04 20.88 -26.76
N PHE A 72 11.15 21.40 -27.27
CA PHE A 72 12.33 21.77 -26.51
C PHE A 72 12.58 23.28 -26.50
N GLU A 73 12.82 23.84 -25.31
CA GLU A 73 13.39 25.17 -25.17
C GLU A 73 14.87 25.17 -25.64
N SER A 74 15.60 24.11 -25.24
CA SER A 74 16.98 23.89 -25.70
C SER A 74 17.38 22.41 -25.58
N VAL A 75 18.24 21.98 -26.51
CA VAL A 75 18.96 20.70 -26.45
C VAL A 75 20.45 20.99 -26.64
N GLU A 76 21.22 20.87 -25.61
CA GLU A 76 22.63 21.21 -25.57
C GLU A 76 23.52 19.96 -25.50
N SER A 77 24.49 19.89 -26.43
CA SER A 77 25.58 18.91 -26.35
C SER A 77 26.63 19.39 -25.37
N VAL A 78 26.84 18.61 -24.30
CA VAL A 78 27.79 18.91 -23.22
C VAL A 78 28.86 17.82 -23.14
N LYS A 79 30.16 18.21 -23.19
CA LYS A 79 31.25 17.23 -23.06
C LYS A 79 31.17 16.43 -21.78
N PRO A 80 31.47 15.11 -21.82
CA PRO A 80 32.09 14.39 -22.95
C PRO A 80 31.10 13.91 -24.03
N GLY A 81 29.75 14.00 -23.84
CA GLY A 81 28.76 13.52 -24.80
C GLY A 81 27.36 13.42 -24.17
N PHE A 82 27.04 14.33 -23.25
CA PHE A 82 25.70 14.46 -22.69
C PHE A 82 24.81 15.31 -23.60
N LEU A 83 23.56 14.94 -23.76
CA LEU A 83 22.51 15.82 -24.25
C LEU A 83 21.70 16.34 -23.06
N ASN A 84 21.84 17.63 -22.77
CA ASN A 84 21.06 18.31 -21.75
C ASN A 84 19.82 18.93 -22.42
N ILE A 85 18.64 18.61 -21.91
CA ILE A 85 17.35 18.93 -22.52
C ILE A 85 16.53 19.79 -21.56
N LYS A 86 16.04 20.93 -22.07
CA LYS A 86 15.03 21.77 -21.42
C LYS A 86 13.75 21.78 -22.23
N MET A 87 12.62 21.66 -21.56
CA MET A 87 11.30 21.61 -22.18
C MET A 87 10.81 23.01 -22.53
N ASP A 88 10.16 23.12 -23.67
CA ASP A 88 9.43 24.32 -24.04
C ASP A 88 8.19 24.52 -23.14
N THR A 89 7.92 25.76 -22.75
CA THR A 89 6.83 26.08 -21.82
C THR A 89 5.45 26.02 -22.48
N ALA A 90 5.33 26.24 -23.80
CA ALA A 90 4.06 26.11 -24.52
C ALA A 90 3.72 24.63 -24.71
N PHE A 91 4.72 23.79 -24.98
CA PHE A 91 4.53 22.34 -25.03
C PHE A 91 4.08 21.81 -23.65
N LEU A 92 4.71 22.23 -22.56
CA LEU A 92 4.32 21.85 -21.21
C LEU A 92 2.89 22.30 -20.87
N ALA A 93 2.50 23.53 -21.26
CA ALA A 93 1.15 24.03 -21.04
C ALA A 93 0.11 23.18 -21.74
N LYS A 94 0.35 22.81 -23.00
CA LYS A 94 -0.52 21.89 -23.73
C LYS A 94 -0.61 20.54 -23.04
N TYR A 95 0.52 19.96 -22.63
CA TYR A 95 0.57 18.68 -21.91
C TYR A 95 -0.23 18.73 -20.59
N MET A 96 -0.17 19.83 -19.85
CA MET A 96 -0.97 20.04 -18.62
C MET A 96 -2.48 20.15 -18.91
N ASN A 97 -2.88 20.85 -19.98
CA ASN A 97 -4.28 20.92 -20.39
C ASN A 97 -4.80 19.52 -20.79
N ASP A 98 -4.03 18.77 -21.60
CA ASP A 98 -4.37 17.39 -21.96
C ASP A 98 -4.50 16.48 -20.73
N MET A 99 -3.65 16.63 -19.71
CA MET A 99 -3.76 15.92 -18.42
C MET A 99 -5.05 16.28 -17.68
N LYS A 100 -5.38 17.57 -17.62
CA LYS A 100 -6.57 18.07 -16.92
C LYS A 100 -7.86 17.63 -17.60
N ASP A 101 -7.90 17.57 -18.94
CA ASP A 101 -9.06 17.13 -19.71
C ASP A 101 -9.37 15.62 -19.54
N ASP A 102 -8.39 14.81 -19.13
CA ASP A 102 -8.59 13.42 -18.75
C ASP A 102 -8.94 13.29 -17.26
N GLU A 103 -10.15 13.79 -16.92
CA GLU A 103 -10.66 13.91 -15.56
C GLU A 103 -10.61 12.57 -14.80
N GLY A 104 -10.04 12.61 -13.60
CA GLY A 104 -9.89 11.46 -12.71
C GLY A 104 -8.79 10.47 -13.13
N ARG A 105 -8.19 10.64 -14.32
CA ARG A 105 -7.09 9.77 -14.80
C ARG A 105 -5.80 10.54 -15.06
N TYR A 106 -5.90 11.81 -15.44
CA TYR A 106 -4.77 12.71 -15.66
C TYR A 106 -3.71 12.14 -16.61
N GLY A 107 -4.17 11.53 -17.70
CA GLY A 107 -3.32 10.90 -18.71
C GLY A 107 -2.85 9.48 -18.40
N LEU A 108 -3.19 8.90 -17.25
CA LEU A 108 -2.83 7.52 -16.92
C LEU A 108 -3.79 6.53 -17.60
N GLU A 109 -3.26 5.68 -18.47
CA GLU A 109 -4.05 4.67 -19.17
C GLU A 109 -4.47 3.53 -18.22
N LYS A 110 -5.70 3.06 -18.38
CA LYS A 110 -6.14 1.83 -17.70
C LYS A 110 -5.47 0.61 -18.34
N ALA A 111 -5.28 -0.43 -17.53
CA ALA A 111 -4.81 -1.72 -18.01
C ALA A 111 -5.67 -2.22 -19.17
N LYS A 112 -5.05 -2.53 -20.31
CA LYS A 112 -5.75 -3.05 -21.50
C LYS A 112 -6.39 -4.42 -21.25
N LYS A 113 -5.78 -5.22 -20.38
CA LYS A 113 -6.30 -6.50 -19.87
C LYS A 113 -6.35 -6.41 -18.35
N PRO A 114 -7.51 -6.10 -17.76
CA PRO A 114 -7.67 -6.14 -16.32
C PRO A 114 -7.35 -7.53 -15.77
N LEU A 115 -6.49 -7.58 -14.77
CA LEU A 115 -6.17 -8.81 -14.03
C LEU A 115 -7.14 -8.96 -12.86
N THR A 116 -7.42 -10.19 -12.44
CA THR A 116 -8.01 -10.50 -11.14
C THR A 116 -6.88 -10.69 -10.13
N ILE A 117 -6.81 -9.80 -9.14
CA ILE A 117 -5.72 -9.77 -8.14
C ILE A 117 -6.35 -10.01 -6.76
N VAL A 118 -5.87 -11.01 -6.05
CA VAL A 118 -6.18 -11.21 -4.63
C VAL A 118 -5.03 -10.64 -3.81
N VAL A 119 -5.34 -9.76 -2.86
CA VAL A 119 -4.39 -9.20 -1.91
C VAL A 119 -4.74 -9.70 -0.52
N ASP A 120 -3.88 -10.53 0.05
CA ASP A 120 -3.99 -11.08 1.39
C ASP A 120 -3.21 -10.19 2.35
N TYR A 121 -3.92 -9.51 3.26
CA TYR A 121 -3.31 -8.55 4.17
C TYR A 121 -4.13 -8.34 5.44
N GLY A 122 -3.48 -7.88 6.49
CA GLY A 122 -4.13 -7.51 7.75
C GLY A 122 -4.60 -8.69 8.60
N GLY A 123 -4.35 -9.95 8.22
CA GLY A 123 -4.91 -11.16 8.83
C GLY A 123 -4.51 -11.38 10.29
N PRO A 124 -5.30 -10.93 11.29
CA PRO A 124 -5.05 -11.20 12.70
C PRO A 124 -5.62 -12.55 13.12
N ASN A 125 -5.11 -13.07 14.20
CA ASN A 125 -5.80 -14.15 14.91
C ASN A 125 -7.07 -13.61 15.56
N VAL A 126 -8.18 -14.34 15.45
CA VAL A 126 -9.43 -14.00 16.14
C VAL A 126 -9.26 -14.06 17.67
N ALA A 127 -10.16 -13.42 18.39
CA ALA A 127 -10.11 -13.30 19.86
C ALA A 127 -8.83 -12.62 20.41
N LYS A 128 -8.14 -11.87 19.58
CA LYS A 128 -7.02 -11.01 19.97
C LYS A 128 -7.28 -9.58 19.52
N PRO A 129 -7.00 -8.57 20.36
CA PRO A 129 -7.08 -7.20 19.92
C PRO A 129 -6.03 -6.94 18.84
N LEU A 130 -6.36 -6.05 17.90
CA LEU A 130 -5.36 -5.54 16.97
C LEU A 130 -4.28 -4.78 17.75
N HIS A 131 -3.05 -5.08 17.45
CA HIS A 131 -1.90 -4.38 17.99
C HIS A 131 -1.10 -3.69 16.86
N VAL A 132 -0.19 -2.83 17.24
CA VAL A 132 0.62 -2.03 16.29
C VAL A 132 1.34 -2.87 15.23
N GLY A 133 1.65 -4.13 15.50
CA GLY A 133 2.24 -5.04 14.51
C GLY A 133 1.31 -5.38 13.34
N HIS A 134 -0.02 -5.23 13.48
CA HIS A 134 -0.96 -5.43 12.37
C HIS A 134 -1.12 -4.18 11.49
N LEU A 135 -0.69 -3.00 11.99
CA LEU A 135 -0.82 -1.73 11.28
C LEU A 135 -0.18 -1.78 9.90
N ARG A 136 1.08 -2.23 9.83
CA ARG A 136 1.86 -2.22 8.58
C ARG A 136 1.22 -3.08 7.49
N SER A 137 0.84 -4.31 7.82
CA SER A 137 0.16 -5.19 6.87
C SER A 137 -1.13 -4.54 6.35
N ALA A 138 -1.96 -3.98 7.23
CA ALA A 138 -3.23 -3.37 6.87
C ALA A 138 -3.03 -2.12 5.98
N VAL A 139 -2.13 -1.22 6.35
CA VAL A 139 -1.92 0.07 5.66
C VAL A 139 -1.25 -0.13 4.30
N ILE A 140 -0.21 -0.96 4.24
CA ILE A 140 0.49 -1.26 2.99
C ILE A 140 -0.43 -2.02 2.03
N GLY A 141 -1.15 -3.05 2.52
CA GLY A 141 -2.04 -3.87 1.70
C GLY A 141 -3.20 -3.08 1.11
N GLU A 142 -3.83 -2.22 1.91
CA GLU A 142 -4.89 -1.33 1.42
C GLU A 142 -4.37 -0.39 0.33
N SER A 143 -3.17 0.18 0.50
CA SER A 143 -2.58 1.05 -0.52
C SER A 143 -2.24 0.29 -1.80
N VAL A 144 -1.61 -0.89 -1.72
CA VAL A 144 -1.33 -1.76 -2.87
C VAL A 144 -2.62 -2.12 -3.62
N LYS A 145 -3.69 -2.47 -2.88
CA LYS A 145 -5.03 -2.73 -3.44
C LYS A 145 -5.57 -1.52 -4.19
N ARG A 146 -5.54 -0.32 -3.58
CA ARG A 146 -6.07 0.92 -4.18
C ARG A 146 -5.28 1.33 -5.42
N ILE A 147 -3.96 1.22 -5.40
CA ILE A 147 -3.11 1.49 -6.56
C ILE A 147 -3.49 0.55 -7.71
N ALA A 148 -3.62 -0.76 -7.46
CA ALA A 148 -3.98 -1.73 -8.48
C ALA A 148 -5.40 -1.49 -9.03
N LYS A 149 -6.38 -1.11 -8.18
CA LYS A 149 -7.72 -0.68 -8.61
C LYS A 149 -7.67 0.57 -9.49
N PHE A 150 -6.85 1.55 -9.12
CA PHE A 150 -6.65 2.76 -9.90
C PHE A 150 -6.03 2.44 -11.27
N MET A 151 -5.13 1.46 -11.36
CA MET A 151 -4.60 0.97 -12.65
C MET A 151 -5.63 0.25 -13.50
N GLY A 152 -6.83 -0.03 -12.99
CA GLY A 152 -7.94 -0.63 -13.72
C GLY A 152 -8.04 -2.16 -13.60
N HIS A 153 -7.44 -2.75 -12.57
CA HIS A 153 -7.54 -4.17 -12.27
C HIS A 153 -8.75 -4.49 -11.38
N ASN A 154 -9.20 -5.75 -11.41
CA ASN A 154 -10.19 -6.31 -10.48
C ASN A 154 -9.47 -6.80 -9.24
N VAL A 155 -9.58 -6.07 -8.12
CA VAL A 155 -8.80 -6.39 -6.93
C VAL A 155 -9.72 -6.78 -5.78
N ILE A 156 -9.39 -7.90 -5.14
CA ILE A 156 -10.10 -8.51 -4.02
C ILE A 156 -9.14 -8.47 -2.81
N GLY A 157 -9.49 -7.71 -1.78
CA GLY A 157 -8.81 -7.74 -0.49
C GLY A 157 -9.37 -8.85 0.39
N ASP A 158 -8.51 -9.72 0.88
CA ASP A 158 -8.86 -10.82 1.79
C ASP A 158 -8.12 -10.67 3.11
N VAL A 159 -8.86 -10.67 4.22
CA VAL A 159 -8.25 -10.48 5.55
C VAL A 159 -7.70 -11.77 6.15
N HIS A 160 -7.93 -12.89 5.59
CA HIS A 160 -7.54 -14.25 6.01
C HIS A 160 -7.22 -14.44 7.50
N LEU A 161 -8.26 -14.74 8.29
CA LEU A 161 -8.18 -14.77 9.76
C LEU A 161 -7.57 -16.07 10.29
N GLY A 162 -6.76 -15.98 11.35
CA GLY A 162 -6.32 -17.14 12.12
C GLY A 162 -7.41 -17.57 13.10
N ASP A 163 -8.24 -18.52 12.70
CA ASP A 163 -9.40 -19.00 13.45
C ASP A 163 -9.39 -20.53 13.67
N TRP A 164 -8.26 -21.18 13.34
CA TRP A 164 -8.16 -22.64 13.34
C TRP A 164 -6.87 -23.13 13.98
N GLY A 165 -6.94 -23.76 15.14
CA GLY A 165 -5.75 -24.29 15.82
C GLY A 165 -5.84 -24.23 17.33
N LEU A 166 -4.73 -24.47 18.01
CA LEU A 166 -4.64 -24.55 19.48
C LEU A 166 -5.23 -23.33 20.20
N GLN A 167 -5.17 -22.16 19.58
CA GLN A 167 -5.76 -20.95 20.13
C GLN A 167 -7.25 -21.12 20.43
N MET A 168 -8.00 -21.76 19.54
CA MET A 168 -9.43 -22.02 19.76
C MET A 168 -9.66 -23.00 20.89
N GLY A 169 -8.85 -24.06 20.99
CA GLY A 169 -8.91 -25.00 22.09
C GLY A 169 -8.59 -24.36 23.44
N LEU A 170 -7.63 -23.45 23.50
CA LEU A 170 -7.29 -22.66 24.69
C LEU A 170 -8.49 -21.83 25.17
N ILE A 171 -9.16 -21.12 24.25
CA ILE A 171 -10.32 -20.29 24.55
C ILE A 171 -11.50 -21.16 25.05
N ILE A 172 -11.77 -22.26 24.37
CA ILE A 172 -12.85 -23.19 24.74
C ILE A 172 -12.61 -23.78 26.13
N THR A 173 -11.37 -24.17 26.43
CA THR A 173 -11.01 -24.76 27.73
C THR A 173 -11.15 -23.75 28.86
N GLU A 174 -10.63 -22.54 28.68
CA GLU A 174 -10.75 -21.46 29.67
C GLU A 174 -12.21 -21.05 29.89
N LEU A 175 -12.99 -20.96 28.79
CA LEU A 175 -14.42 -20.66 28.90
C LEU A 175 -15.18 -21.75 29.66
N ARG A 176 -14.82 -23.03 29.48
CA ARG A 176 -15.39 -24.15 30.20
C ARG A 176 -15.09 -24.08 31.70
N GLU A 177 -13.88 -23.66 32.08
CA GLU A 177 -13.55 -23.46 33.50
C GLU A 177 -14.35 -22.29 34.12
N ARG A 178 -14.50 -21.18 33.36
CA ARG A 178 -15.23 -20.00 33.85
C ARG A 178 -16.74 -20.17 33.87
N LYS A 179 -17.30 -20.86 32.89
CA LYS A 179 -18.75 -20.99 32.65
C LYS A 179 -19.11 -22.45 32.32
N PRO A 180 -18.93 -23.41 33.28
CA PRO A 180 -19.06 -24.84 32.98
C PRO A 180 -20.48 -25.28 32.61
N ASP A 181 -21.51 -24.54 33.00
CA ASP A 181 -22.92 -24.87 32.79
C ASP A 181 -23.46 -24.45 31.41
N LEU A 182 -22.60 -23.91 30.52
CA LEU A 182 -23.03 -23.53 29.19
C LEU A 182 -23.39 -24.77 28.36
N VAL A 183 -24.50 -24.69 27.63
CA VAL A 183 -25.05 -25.80 26.78
C VAL A 183 -24.07 -26.28 25.70
N TYR A 184 -23.07 -25.50 25.37
CA TYR A 184 -22.02 -25.85 24.39
C TYR A 184 -21.11 -26.99 24.87
N PHE A 185 -21.05 -27.23 26.18
CA PHE A 185 -20.21 -28.27 26.78
C PHE A 185 -20.97 -29.57 27.03
N ASP A 186 -22.30 -29.54 26.93
CA ASP A 186 -23.16 -30.72 27.05
C ASP A 186 -23.20 -31.50 25.71
N GLU A 187 -22.57 -32.67 25.67
CA GLU A 187 -22.53 -33.53 24.50
C GLU A 187 -23.90 -34.14 24.14
N SER A 188 -24.80 -34.21 25.09
CA SER A 188 -26.16 -34.74 24.89
C SER A 188 -27.12 -33.69 24.34
N TYR A 189 -26.71 -32.41 24.26
CA TYR A 189 -27.57 -31.34 23.80
C TYR A 189 -27.81 -31.43 22.29
N THR A 190 -29.07 -31.58 21.90
CA THR A 190 -29.51 -31.71 20.50
C THR A 190 -30.30 -30.50 20.01
N GLY A 191 -30.60 -29.52 20.89
CA GLY A 191 -31.33 -28.30 20.53
C GLY A 191 -30.55 -27.33 19.64
N GLU A 192 -31.20 -26.22 19.35
CA GLU A 192 -30.53 -25.07 18.72
C GLU A 192 -29.71 -24.29 19.74
N TYR A 193 -28.47 -23.96 19.43
CA TYR A 193 -27.65 -23.14 20.32
C TYR A 193 -28.13 -21.69 20.36
N PRO A 194 -27.95 -20.99 21.50
CA PRO A 194 -28.31 -19.60 21.64
C PRO A 194 -27.72 -18.73 20.49
N LYS A 195 -28.50 -17.77 20.02
CA LYS A 195 -28.02 -16.83 18.98
C LYS A 195 -27.06 -15.79 19.53
N GLU A 196 -27.19 -15.46 20.80
CA GLU A 196 -26.30 -14.50 21.47
C GLU A 196 -25.03 -15.21 21.95
N ALA A 197 -23.89 -14.55 21.78
CA ALA A 197 -22.61 -15.07 22.25
C ALA A 197 -22.59 -15.13 23.79
N PRO A 198 -22.04 -16.20 24.40
CA PRO A 198 -21.95 -16.34 25.85
C PRO A 198 -20.83 -15.46 26.45
N PHE A 199 -20.22 -14.59 25.67
CA PHE A 199 -19.12 -13.70 26.05
C PHE A 199 -19.13 -12.42 25.18
N THR A 200 -18.53 -11.37 25.73
CA THR A 200 -18.23 -10.12 25.02
C THR A 200 -16.83 -10.15 24.41
N ILE A 201 -16.50 -9.17 23.54
CA ILE A 201 -15.14 -9.01 23.03
C ILE A 201 -14.14 -8.78 24.16
N SER A 202 -14.49 -7.98 25.15
CA SER A 202 -13.63 -7.70 26.31
C SER A 202 -13.35 -8.96 27.15
N GLU A 203 -14.33 -9.87 27.30
CA GLU A 203 -14.10 -11.16 27.92
C GLU A 203 -13.17 -12.06 27.09
N LEU A 204 -13.31 -12.09 25.76
CA LEU A 204 -12.41 -12.85 24.88
C LEU A 204 -10.96 -12.35 24.95
N GLU A 205 -10.78 -11.04 25.03
CA GLU A 205 -9.47 -10.40 25.17
C GLU A 205 -8.76 -10.74 26.50
N ASP A 206 -9.50 -11.12 27.54
CA ASP A 206 -8.97 -11.62 28.81
C ASP A 206 -8.82 -13.15 28.82
N ILE A 207 -9.78 -13.88 28.24
CA ILE A 207 -9.79 -15.34 28.17
C ILE A 207 -8.54 -15.89 27.52
N TYR A 208 -8.19 -15.37 26.32
CA TYR A 208 -7.07 -15.94 25.56
C TYR A 208 -5.69 -15.75 26.23
N PRO A 209 -5.28 -14.55 26.70
CA PRO A 209 -4.01 -14.40 27.41
C PRO A 209 -3.94 -15.25 28.69
N THR A 210 -5.04 -15.34 29.43
CA THR A 210 -5.15 -16.18 30.63
C THR A 210 -4.93 -17.64 30.28
N ALA A 211 -5.64 -18.16 29.29
CA ALA A 211 -5.50 -19.54 28.80
C ALA A 211 -4.09 -19.84 28.31
N SER A 212 -3.52 -18.90 27.54
CA SER A 212 -2.14 -19.00 27.04
C SER A 212 -1.10 -19.00 28.18
N GLY A 213 -1.35 -18.24 29.23
CA GLY A 213 -0.53 -18.27 30.46
C GLY A 213 -0.62 -19.59 31.19
N LYS A 214 -1.84 -20.08 31.44
CA LYS A 214 -2.10 -21.39 32.09
C LYS A 214 -1.45 -22.54 31.31
N SER A 215 -1.56 -22.57 29.99
CA SER A 215 -1.00 -23.66 29.17
C SER A 215 0.52 -23.78 29.24
N LYS A 216 1.22 -22.74 29.70
CA LYS A 216 2.69 -22.75 29.88
C LYS A 216 3.13 -23.30 31.23
N SER A 217 2.26 -23.23 32.24
CA SER A 217 2.54 -23.61 33.61
C SER A 217 1.75 -24.84 34.11
N ASP A 218 0.71 -25.24 33.38
CA ASP A 218 -0.16 -26.37 33.71
C ASP A 218 -0.30 -27.29 32.49
N GLU A 219 0.35 -28.44 32.54
CA GLU A 219 0.33 -29.44 31.47
C GLU A 219 -1.06 -30.05 31.31
N SER A 220 -1.83 -30.21 32.39
CA SER A 220 -3.20 -30.77 32.32
C SER A 220 -4.15 -29.82 31.57
N PHE A 221 -4.02 -28.53 31.80
CA PHE A 221 -4.76 -27.50 31.04
C PHE A 221 -4.39 -27.53 29.56
N LYS A 222 -3.09 -27.67 29.26
CA LYS A 222 -2.59 -27.75 27.88
C LYS A 222 -3.11 -28.98 27.14
N GLU A 223 -3.11 -30.14 27.80
CA GLU A 223 -3.69 -31.38 27.25
C GLU A 223 -5.18 -31.24 26.98
N ALA A 224 -5.93 -30.62 27.90
CA ALA A 224 -7.37 -30.33 27.73
C ALA A 224 -7.59 -29.39 26.52
N ALA A 225 -6.76 -28.38 26.36
CA ALA A 225 -6.83 -27.45 25.20
C ALA A 225 -6.51 -28.14 23.87
N LEU A 226 -5.54 -29.05 23.85
CA LEU A 226 -5.22 -29.86 22.67
C LEU A 226 -6.40 -30.79 22.31
N LEU A 227 -7.02 -31.42 23.33
CA LEU A 227 -8.21 -32.24 23.13
C LEU A 227 -9.38 -31.40 22.60
N ALA A 228 -9.64 -30.24 23.19
CA ALA A 228 -10.70 -29.34 22.74
C ALA A 228 -10.46 -28.87 21.27
N THR A 229 -9.22 -28.61 20.89
CA THR A 229 -8.86 -28.30 19.50
C THR A 229 -9.20 -29.47 18.58
N LYS A 230 -8.83 -30.69 18.95
CA LYS A 230 -9.12 -31.91 18.16
C LYS A 230 -10.62 -32.15 18.03
N GLU A 231 -11.39 -31.98 19.10
CA GLU A 231 -12.84 -32.14 19.11
C GLU A 231 -13.52 -31.05 18.24
N LEU A 232 -13.07 -29.80 18.33
CA LEU A 232 -13.51 -28.72 17.44
C LEU A 232 -13.30 -29.08 15.98
N GLN A 233 -12.08 -29.51 15.64
CA GLN A 233 -11.69 -29.92 14.29
C GLN A 233 -12.42 -31.19 13.83
N GLY A 234 -12.77 -32.06 14.77
CA GLY A 234 -13.61 -33.24 14.55
C GLY A 234 -15.10 -32.95 14.39
N GLY A 235 -15.52 -31.68 14.48
CA GLY A 235 -16.91 -31.27 14.23
C GLY A 235 -17.82 -31.35 15.46
N ARG A 236 -17.31 -31.33 16.69
CA ARG A 236 -18.14 -31.30 17.91
C ARG A 236 -19.07 -30.09 17.87
N ARG A 237 -20.39 -30.33 17.80
CA ARG A 237 -21.43 -29.32 17.57
C ARG A 237 -21.34 -28.10 18.49
N GLY A 238 -21.20 -28.31 19.82
CA GLY A 238 -21.08 -27.22 20.76
C GLY A 238 -19.85 -26.34 20.56
N TYR A 239 -18.73 -26.96 20.19
CA TYR A 239 -17.49 -26.23 19.91
C TYR A 239 -17.53 -25.49 18.56
N GLN A 240 -18.19 -26.05 17.57
CA GLN A 240 -18.45 -25.37 16.29
C GLN A 240 -19.36 -24.15 16.50
N ALA A 241 -20.38 -24.26 17.36
CA ALA A 241 -21.24 -23.14 17.73
C ALA A 241 -20.46 -22.04 18.49
N LEU A 242 -19.56 -22.43 19.42
CA LEU A 242 -18.66 -21.48 20.08
C LEU A 242 -17.70 -20.78 19.09
N LEU A 243 -17.12 -21.52 18.13
CA LEU A 243 -16.29 -20.93 17.09
C LEU A 243 -17.06 -19.88 16.29
N SER A 244 -18.31 -20.18 15.92
CA SER A 244 -19.16 -19.20 15.22
C SER A 244 -19.39 -17.94 16.05
N HIS A 245 -19.58 -18.04 17.36
CA HIS A 245 -19.68 -16.87 18.25
C HIS A 245 -18.36 -16.10 18.37
N ILE A 246 -17.24 -16.80 18.52
CA ILE A 246 -15.90 -16.19 18.56
C ILE A 246 -15.65 -15.40 17.27
N MET A 247 -15.97 -15.98 16.12
CA MET A 247 -15.82 -15.33 14.81
C MET A 247 -16.71 -14.09 14.72
N ASN A 248 -18.01 -14.19 15.03
CA ASN A 248 -18.93 -13.06 14.93
C ASN A 248 -18.51 -11.88 15.81
N VAL A 249 -18.15 -12.14 17.05
CA VAL A 249 -17.72 -11.10 18.00
C VAL A 249 -16.39 -10.47 17.54
N SER A 250 -15.42 -11.31 17.15
CA SER A 250 -14.09 -10.85 16.69
C SER A 250 -14.18 -10.06 15.40
N VAL A 251 -14.90 -10.57 14.38
CA VAL A 251 -15.04 -9.90 13.07
C VAL A 251 -15.74 -8.56 13.22
N THR A 252 -16.74 -8.45 14.10
CA THR A 252 -17.43 -7.18 14.36
C THR A 252 -16.47 -6.12 14.91
N ASP A 253 -15.63 -6.49 15.87
CA ASP A 253 -14.63 -5.58 16.42
C ASP A 253 -13.52 -5.23 15.40
N LEU A 254 -13.02 -6.24 14.68
CA LEU A 254 -12.01 -6.04 13.64
C LEU A 254 -12.50 -5.10 12.53
N LYS A 255 -13.75 -5.23 12.06
CA LYS A 255 -14.35 -4.34 11.07
C LYS A 255 -14.33 -2.90 11.54
N ARG A 256 -14.75 -2.64 12.79
CA ARG A 256 -14.72 -1.29 13.38
C ARG A 256 -13.30 -0.71 13.41
N ASN A 257 -12.32 -1.50 13.80
CA ASN A 257 -10.92 -1.07 13.86
C ASN A 257 -10.34 -0.80 12.47
N TYR A 258 -10.63 -1.63 11.48
CA TYR A 258 -10.20 -1.40 10.10
C TYR A 258 -10.92 -0.22 9.44
N GLU A 259 -12.20 -0.01 9.73
CA GLU A 259 -12.92 1.20 9.28
C GLU A 259 -12.28 2.48 9.83
N ASN A 260 -11.84 2.50 11.09
CA ASN A 260 -11.10 3.62 11.66
C ASN A 260 -9.77 3.89 10.94
N LEU A 261 -9.17 2.86 10.33
CA LEU A 261 -7.99 2.98 9.49
C LEU A 261 -8.31 3.27 8.02
N ASN A 262 -9.58 3.37 7.63
CA ASN A 262 -10.01 3.41 6.23
C ASN A 262 -9.40 2.24 5.41
N VAL A 263 -9.50 1.03 5.97
CA VAL A 263 -9.07 -0.24 5.36
C VAL A 263 -10.29 -1.12 5.16
N HIS A 264 -10.48 -1.63 3.95
CA HIS A 264 -11.68 -2.37 3.58
C HIS A 264 -11.33 -3.68 2.87
N PHE A 265 -12.05 -4.74 3.22
CA PHE A 265 -11.87 -6.06 2.63
C PHE A 265 -13.14 -6.50 1.92
N GLU A 266 -12.98 -7.12 0.77
CA GLU A 266 -14.06 -7.76 0.04
C GLU A 266 -14.36 -9.16 0.61
N LEU A 267 -13.34 -9.85 1.12
CA LEU A 267 -13.46 -11.18 1.74
C LEU A 267 -13.01 -11.17 3.19
N TRP A 268 -13.78 -11.88 4.02
CA TRP A 268 -13.52 -12.12 5.43
C TRP A 268 -13.45 -13.64 5.64
N LYS A 269 -12.40 -14.26 5.10
CA LYS A 269 -12.15 -15.69 5.18
C LYS A 269 -11.21 -16.02 6.34
N GLY A 270 -11.19 -17.29 6.74
CA GLY A 270 -10.27 -17.77 7.76
C GLY A 270 -9.61 -19.09 7.36
N GLU A 271 -8.69 -19.55 8.17
CA GLU A 271 -8.04 -20.86 8.02
C GLU A 271 -9.09 -21.98 8.04
N SER A 272 -10.20 -21.82 8.79
CA SER A 272 -11.31 -22.77 8.85
C SER A 272 -12.04 -22.92 7.50
N ASP A 273 -12.16 -21.88 6.69
CA ASP A 273 -12.76 -21.91 5.36
C ASP A 273 -11.95 -22.79 4.38
N ALA A 274 -10.65 -22.89 4.58
CA ALA A 274 -9.76 -23.68 3.75
C ALA A 274 -9.74 -25.18 4.14
N GLN A 275 -10.18 -25.53 5.35
CA GLN A 275 -10.12 -26.92 5.84
C GLN A 275 -10.82 -27.95 4.94
N PRO A 276 -11.99 -27.69 4.33
CA PRO A 276 -12.63 -28.65 3.42
C PRO A 276 -11.76 -29.06 2.22
N TYR A 277 -10.77 -28.24 1.85
CA TYR A 277 -9.89 -28.49 0.71
C TYR A 277 -8.67 -29.34 1.08
N VAL A 278 -8.31 -29.42 2.37
CA VAL A 278 -7.09 -30.13 2.83
C VAL A 278 -7.09 -31.61 2.46
N PRO A 279 -8.15 -32.44 2.73
CA PRO A 279 -8.11 -33.88 2.43
C PRO A 279 -7.86 -34.18 0.96
N GLY A 280 -8.63 -33.56 0.07
CA GLY A 280 -8.48 -33.76 -1.39
C GLY A 280 -7.15 -33.27 -1.93
N MET A 281 -6.62 -32.17 -1.39
CA MET A 281 -5.30 -31.67 -1.74
C MET A 281 -4.18 -32.65 -1.34
N VAL A 282 -4.23 -33.17 -0.13
CA VAL A 282 -3.24 -34.13 0.40
C VAL A 282 -3.28 -35.44 -0.40
N GLU A 283 -4.48 -35.95 -0.71
CA GLU A 283 -4.65 -37.17 -1.50
C GLU A 283 -4.09 -36.98 -2.91
N MET A 284 -4.43 -35.91 -3.58
CA MET A 284 -3.87 -35.55 -4.89
C MET A 284 -2.35 -35.51 -4.90
N MET A 285 -1.72 -34.92 -3.86
CA MET A 285 -0.27 -34.87 -3.76
C MET A 285 0.39 -36.26 -3.60
N LYS A 286 -0.27 -37.17 -2.84
CA LYS A 286 0.18 -38.56 -2.67
C LYS A 286 0.00 -39.36 -3.95
N GLU A 287 -1.16 -39.35 -4.56
CA GLU A 287 -1.49 -40.10 -5.76
C GLU A 287 -0.58 -39.73 -6.94
N LYS A 288 -0.28 -38.44 -7.08
CA LYS A 288 0.62 -37.96 -8.14
C LYS A 288 2.09 -38.09 -7.82
N GLY A 289 2.45 -38.61 -6.62
CA GLY A 289 3.81 -38.86 -6.21
C GLY A 289 4.61 -37.59 -5.90
N PHE A 290 3.94 -36.46 -5.64
CA PHE A 290 4.61 -35.22 -5.21
C PHE A 290 5.01 -35.26 -3.74
N ALA A 291 4.17 -35.85 -2.89
CA ALA A 291 4.41 -35.95 -1.46
C ALA A 291 4.92 -37.34 -1.04
N HIS A 292 5.89 -37.36 -0.14
CA HIS A 292 6.45 -38.58 0.43
C HIS A 292 6.71 -38.42 1.94
N MET A 293 6.92 -39.56 2.62
CA MET A 293 7.23 -39.57 4.04
C MET A 293 8.72 -39.24 4.28
N SER A 294 9.00 -38.29 5.13
CA SER A 294 10.36 -37.93 5.59
C SER A 294 10.30 -37.65 7.09
N GLU A 295 11.13 -38.33 7.88
CA GLU A 295 11.21 -38.19 9.34
C GLU A 295 9.83 -38.28 10.05
N GLY A 296 8.94 -39.10 9.53
CA GLY A 296 7.57 -39.28 10.03
C GLY A 296 6.56 -38.23 9.54
N ALA A 297 6.98 -37.15 8.89
CA ALA A 297 6.11 -36.14 8.31
C ALA A 297 5.85 -36.38 6.81
N LEU A 298 4.71 -35.94 6.32
CA LEU A 298 4.42 -35.91 4.88
C LEU A 298 4.97 -34.60 4.30
N VAL A 299 5.86 -34.67 3.32
CA VAL A 299 6.57 -33.52 2.76
C VAL A 299 6.56 -33.48 1.24
N VAL A 300 6.75 -32.30 0.67
CA VAL A 300 7.03 -32.07 -0.75
C VAL A 300 8.39 -31.38 -0.88
N ASP A 301 9.32 -31.96 -1.65
CA ASP A 301 10.61 -31.33 -1.93
C ASP A 301 10.44 -30.13 -2.85
N VAL A 302 10.93 -28.98 -2.42
CA VAL A 302 10.80 -27.69 -3.10
C VAL A 302 12.15 -27.04 -3.44
N LYS A 303 13.26 -27.75 -3.22
CA LYS A 303 14.58 -27.32 -3.62
C LYS A 303 14.71 -27.27 -5.15
N GLU A 304 15.35 -26.23 -5.66
CA GLU A 304 15.67 -26.02 -7.07
C GLU A 304 17.20 -26.03 -7.29
N ASP A 305 17.63 -26.42 -8.50
CA ASP A 305 19.07 -26.48 -8.84
C ASP A 305 19.77 -25.12 -8.79
N THR A 306 19.00 -24.03 -8.87
CA THR A 306 19.49 -22.65 -8.79
C THR A 306 19.69 -22.14 -7.36
N ASP A 307 19.28 -22.92 -6.36
CA ASP A 307 19.38 -22.50 -4.96
C ASP A 307 20.82 -22.44 -4.49
N THR A 308 21.22 -21.28 -3.98
CA THR A 308 22.52 -21.07 -3.35
C THR A 308 22.52 -21.37 -1.85
N LYS A 309 21.34 -21.57 -1.26
CA LYS A 309 21.11 -21.91 0.14
C LYS A 309 20.26 -23.17 0.22
N GLU A 310 20.35 -23.86 1.35
CA GLU A 310 19.48 -24.98 1.63
C GLU A 310 18.04 -24.51 1.79
N ILE A 311 17.12 -25.09 1.02
CA ILE A 311 15.69 -24.89 1.13
C ILE A 311 15.07 -26.18 1.66
N PRO A 312 14.55 -26.18 2.91
CA PRO A 312 13.93 -27.37 3.48
C PRO A 312 12.65 -27.75 2.71
N PRO A 313 12.26 -29.04 2.73
CA PRO A 313 10.99 -29.48 2.15
C PRO A 313 9.81 -28.73 2.75
N CYS A 314 8.74 -28.58 1.96
CA CYS A 314 7.45 -28.07 2.44
C CYS A 314 6.74 -29.19 3.19
N ILE A 315 6.51 -29.00 4.50
CA ILE A 315 5.79 -29.99 5.31
C ILE A 315 4.30 -29.84 5.03
N ILE A 316 3.65 -30.93 4.63
CA ILE A 316 2.21 -30.97 4.32
C ILE A 316 1.40 -31.47 5.51
N LEU A 317 1.88 -32.51 6.22
CA LEU A 317 1.30 -33.00 7.46
C LEU A 317 2.41 -33.36 8.45
N LYS A 318 2.19 -33.10 9.72
CA LYS A 318 3.08 -33.55 10.81
C LYS A 318 3.06 -35.05 10.95
N SER A 319 3.95 -35.59 11.78
CA SER A 319 4.03 -37.02 12.10
C SER A 319 2.77 -37.59 12.77
N ASP A 320 2.00 -36.76 13.46
CA ASP A 320 0.71 -37.10 14.06
C ASP A 320 -0.47 -36.90 13.10
N GLY A 321 -0.20 -36.53 11.85
CA GLY A 321 -1.23 -36.26 10.83
C GLY A 321 -1.86 -34.88 10.90
N ALA A 322 -1.43 -34.01 11.82
CA ALA A 322 -1.99 -32.66 11.98
C ALA A 322 -1.52 -31.71 10.86
N SER A 323 -2.38 -30.77 10.50
CA SER A 323 -2.08 -29.66 9.60
C SER A 323 -1.16 -28.64 10.26
N LEU A 324 -0.42 -27.90 9.42
CA LEU A 324 0.36 -26.73 9.84
C LEU A 324 -0.01 -25.52 8.96
N TYR A 325 0.68 -24.38 9.19
CA TYR A 325 0.49 -23.17 8.37
C TYR A 325 0.71 -23.43 6.87
N SER A 326 1.73 -24.21 6.49
CA SER A 326 1.93 -24.58 5.08
C SER A 326 0.78 -25.37 4.49
N THR A 327 0.13 -26.23 5.28
CA THR A 327 -1.06 -27.00 4.84
C THR A 327 -2.24 -26.08 4.58
N THR A 328 -2.52 -25.18 5.53
CA THR A 328 -3.64 -24.23 5.44
C THR A 328 -3.42 -23.21 4.33
N ASP A 329 -2.20 -22.69 4.15
CA ASP A 329 -1.88 -21.77 3.05
C ASP A 329 -2.03 -22.40 1.68
N LEU A 330 -1.58 -23.66 1.50
CA LEU A 330 -1.78 -24.40 0.26
C LEU A 330 -3.27 -24.68 0.00
N ALA A 331 -4.02 -25.05 1.02
CA ALA A 331 -5.47 -25.25 0.91
C ALA A 331 -6.21 -23.93 0.60
N THR A 332 -5.74 -22.82 1.15
CA THR A 332 -6.24 -21.47 0.82
C THR A 332 -5.97 -21.13 -0.65
N LEU A 333 -4.81 -21.48 -1.18
CA LEU A 333 -4.55 -21.34 -2.61
C LEU A 333 -5.49 -22.20 -3.45
N VAL A 334 -5.77 -23.46 -3.06
CA VAL A 334 -6.79 -24.29 -3.73
C VAL A 334 -8.16 -23.62 -3.73
N MET A 335 -8.58 -23.08 -2.58
CA MET A 335 -9.83 -22.33 -2.43
C MET A 335 -9.88 -21.12 -3.37
N ARG A 336 -8.85 -20.28 -3.33
CA ARG A 336 -8.74 -19.07 -4.16
C ARG A 336 -8.77 -19.36 -5.66
N MET A 337 -8.06 -20.40 -6.09
CA MET A 337 -8.09 -20.82 -7.49
C MET A 337 -9.48 -21.30 -7.93
N LYS A 338 -10.23 -21.98 -7.07
CA LYS A 338 -11.59 -22.44 -7.37
C LYS A 338 -12.62 -21.30 -7.34
N GLU A 339 -12.54 -20.42 -6.35
CA GLU A 339 -13.56 -19.39 -6.11
C GLU A 339 -13.33 -18.11 -6.95
N ASN A 340 -12.07 -17.69 -7.12
CA ASN A 340 -11.73 -16.41 -7.71
C ASN A 340 -10.91 -16.53 -9.00
N ASN A 341 -10.23 -17.64 -9.23
CA ASN A 341 -9.32 -17.87 -10.36
C ASN A 341 -8.39 -16.66 -10.63
N PRO A 342 -7.58 -16.22 -9.65
CA PRO A 342 -6.80 -15.00 -9.75
C PRO A 342 -5.64 -15.14 -10.75
N ASP A 343 -5.33 -14.03 -11.46
CA ASP A 343 -4.11 -13.91 -12.27
C ASP A 343 -2.89 -13.61 -11.39
N ARG A 344 -3.11 -12.99 -10.22
CA ARG A 344 -2.05 -12.65 -9.24
C ARG A 344 -2.59 -12.79 -7.83
N VAL A 345 -1.76 -13.36 -6.93
CA VAL A 345 -2.02 -13.38 -5.48
C VAL A 345 -0.85 -12.71 -4.77
N ILE A 346 -1.14 -11.70 -3.98
CA ILE A 346 -0.15 -10.91 -3.23
C ILE A 346 -0.37 -11.17 -1.73
N TYR A 347 0.67 -11.61 -1.04
CA TYR A 347 0.68 -11.82 0.41
C TYR A 347 1.50 -10.72 1.08
N LEU A 348 0.88 -9.96 1.98
CA LEU A 348 1.53 -8.99 2.84
C LEU A 348 1.80 -9.62 4.22
N ALA A 349 3.03 -10.05 4.44
CA ALA A 349 3.44 -10.66 5.70
C ALA A 349 4.81 -10.15 6.16
N ASP A 350 5.15 -10.43 7.42
CA ASP A 350 6.45 -10.09 7.98
C ASP A 350 7.60 -10.70 7.13
N ALA A 351 8.65 -9.94 6.88
CA ALA A 351 9.80 -10.37 6.08
C ALA A 351 10.47 -11.65 6.62
N ARG A 352 10.33 -11.93 7.93
CA ARG A 352 10.81 -13.17 8.56
C ARG A 352 10.12 -14.43 8.04
N GLN A 353 8.93 -14.30 7.42
CA GLN A 353 8.19 -15.41 6.82
C GLN A 353 8.58 -15.71 5.37
N SER A 354 9.58 -15.03 4.82
CA SER A 354 9.99 -15.20 3.41
C SER A 354 10.31 -16.66 3.03
N MET A 355 10.99 -17.41 3.91
CA MET A 355 11.28 -18.82 3.66
C MET A 355 10.02 -19.67 3.56
N HIS A 356 9.06 -19.43 4.43
CA HIS A 356 7.75 -20.10 4.40
C HIS A 356 7.04 -19.87 3.07
N PHE A 357 6.96 -18.63 2.60
CA PHE A 357 6.32 -18.33 1.31
C PHE A 357 7.08 -18.92 0.11
N ILE A 358 8.41 -18.97 0.15
CA ILE A 358 9.20 -19.69 -0.86
C ILE A 358 8.76 -21.15 -0.94
N GLN A 359 8.66 -21.83 0.23
CA GLN A 359 8.26 -23.23 0.29
C GLN A 359 6.83 -23.44 -0.22
N VAL A 360 5.86 -22.62 0.23
CA VAL A 360 4.46 -22.70 -0.17
C VAL A 360 4.30 -22.44 -1.66
N PHE A 361 4.91 -21.39 -2.20
CA PHE A 361 4.78 -21.03 -3.62
C PHE A 361 5.39 -22.09 -4.54
N ARG A 362 6.57 -22.59 -4.22
CA ARG A 362 7.21 -23.66 -4.98
C ARG A 362 6.41 -24.98 -4.90
N CYS A 363 5.89 -25.31 -3.72
CA CYS A 363 5.02 -26.47 -3.55
C CYS A 363 3.75 -26.34 -4.39
N ALA A 364 3.08 -25.17 -4.35
CA ALA A 364 1.88 -24.90 -5.12
C ALA A 364 2.10 -25.01 -6.65
N ARG A 365 3.26 -24.53 -7.13
CA ARG A 365 3.69 -24.69 -8.55
C ARG A 365 3.93 -26.14 -8.90
N LYS A 366 4.81 -26.80 -8.15
CA LYS A 366 5.23 -28.18 -8.41
C LYS A 366 4.05 -29.16 -8.42
N THR A 367 3.09 -28.96 -7.54
CA THR A 367 1.90 -29.82 -7.40
C THR A 367 0.76 -29.46 -8.36
N GLY A 368 0.88 -28.34 -9.10
CA GLY A 368 -0.14 -27.86 -10.02
C GLY A 368 -1.39 -27.28 -9.34
N ILE A 369 -1.30 -26.92 -8.04
CA ILE A 369 -2.36 -26.18 -7.35
C ILE A 369 -2.54 -24.82 -8.00
N VAL A 370 -1.44 -24.15 -8.35
CA VAL A 370 -1.45 -22.86 -9.03
C VAL A 370 -0.77 -23.00 -10.39
N PRO A 371 -1.43 -22.61 -11.49
CA PRO A 371 -0.84 -22.67 -12.83
C PRO A 371 0.28 -21.63 -12.99
N ASP A 372 1.20 -21.86 -13.91
CA ASP A 372 2.34 -20.95 -14.16
C ASP A 372 1.90 -19.54 -14.60
N THR A 373 0.69 -19.41 -15.12
CA THR A 373 0.09 -18.14 -15.55
C THR A 373 -0.34 -17.25 -14.39
N THR A 374 -0.53 -17.79 -13.18
CA THR A 374 -0.89 -17.01 -11.98
C THR A 374 0.37 -16.58 -11.24
N GLU A 375 0.55 -15.33 -11.00
CA GLU A 375 1.69 -14.80 -10.25
C GLU A 375 1.46 -14.90 -8.74
N LEU A 376 2.45 -15.42 -8.00
CA LEU A 376 2.46 -15.46 -6.53
C LEU A 376 3.55 -14.52 -6.02
N VAL A 377 3.15 -13.55 -5.19
CA VAL A 377 4.03 -12.49 -4.70
C VAL A 377 3.97 -12.43 -3.17
N HIS A 378 5.13 -12.41 -2.52
CA HIS A 378 5.24 -12.09 -1.10
C HIS A 378 5.89 -10.72 -0.95
N ILE A 379 5.17 -9.77 -0.37
CA ILE A 379 5.69 -8.47 0.04
C ILE A 379 6.02 -8.56 1.53
N GLY A 380 7.29 -8.81 1.81
CA GLY A 380 7.81 -8.84 3.17
C GLY A 380 7.97 -7.44 3.73
N PHE A 381 7.36 -7.16 4.88
CA PHE A 381 7.54 -5.87 5.55
C PHE A 381 8.42 -5.99 6.80
N GLY A 382 9.16 -4.91 7.08
CA GLY A 382 10.01 -4.77 8.26
C GLY A 382 9.22 -4.37 9.52
N THR A 383 9.92 -4.17 10.61
CA THR A 383 9.38 -3.89 11.94
C THR A 383 9.17 -2.39 12.16
N MET A 384 8.07 -2.03 12.82
CA MET A 384 7.88 -0.71 13.41
C MET A 384 8.53 -0.68 14.79
N ASN A 385 9.53 0.18 14.97
CA ASN A 385 10.32 0.29 16.19
C ASN A 385 9.98 1.58 16.95
N GLY A 386 10.17 1.56 18.26
CA GLY A 386 10.15 2.77 19.09
C GLY A 386 11.44 3.59 18.95
N LYS A 387 11.48 4.75 19.63
CA LYS A 387 12.67 5.64 19.67
C LYS A 387 13.95 4.95 20.20
N ASP A 388 13.78 3.86 20.95
CA ASP A 388 14.88 3.00 21.45
C ASP A 388 15.41 1.97 20.44
N GLY A 389 14.86 1.96 19.23
CA GLY A 389 15.21 1.01 18.15
C GLY A 389 14.69 -0.41 18.37
N LYS A 390 13.88 -0.67 19.40
CA LYS A 390 13.25 -1.97 19.65
C LYS A 390 11.80 -1.97 19.14
N PRO A 391 11.21 -3.16 18.91
CA PRO A 391 9.80 -3.25 18.53
C PRO A 391 8.91 -2.44 19.47
N PHE A 392 8.00 -1.65 18.88
CA PHE A 392 7.18 -0.71 19.61
C PHE A 392 6.33 -1.42 20.69
N LYS A 393 6.46 -0.97 21.95
CA LYS A 393 5.81 -1.56 23.12
C LYS A 393 5.17 -0.49 23.99
N THR A 394 4.22 -0.88 24.84
CA THR A 394 3.72 -0.03 25.91
C THR A 394 4.81 0.28 26.94
N ARG A 395 4.60 1.32 27.74
CA ARG A 395 5.50 1.67 28.86
C ARG A 395 5.73 0.51 29.83
N ASP A 396 4.73 -0.36 29.98
CA ASP A 396 4.78 -1.55 30.86
C ASP A 396 5.35 -2.80 30.16
N GLY A 397 5.90 -2.65 28.94
CA GLY A 397 6.60 -3.73 28.20
C GLY A 397 5.71 -4.65 27.36
N GLY A 398 4.37 -4.46 27.36
CA GLY A 398 3.43 -5.19 26.52
C GLY A 398 3.38 -4.68 25.08
N VAL A 399 2.72 -5.44 24.19
CA VAL A 399 2.45 -4.97 22.83
C VAL A 399 1.33 -3.94 22.88
N MET A 400 1.56 -2.75 22.30
CA MET A 400 0.57 -1.67 22.30
C MET A 400 -0.63 -2.04 21.41
N ARG A 401 -1.86 -1.91 21.95
CA ARG A 401 -3.08 -2.04 21.16
C ARG A 401 -3.17 -0.90 20.14
N LEU A 402 -3.61 -1.24 18.94
CA LEU A 402 -3.73 -0.27 17.85
C LEU A 402 -4.70 0.87 18.19
N GLU A 403 -5.81 0.55 18.84
CA GLU A 403 -6.81 1.54 19.26
C GLU A 403 -6.22 2.61 20.19
N TYR A 404 -5.35 2.23 21.12
CA TYR A 404 -4.71 3.20 22.04
C TYR A 404 -3.72 4.10 21.30
N LEU A 405 -2.95 3.55 20.38
CA LEU A 405 -2.05 4.35 19.55
C LEU A 405 -2.82 5.37 18.71
N LEU A 406 -3.88 4.94 18.03
CA LEU A 406 -4.71 5.85 17.22
C LEU A 406 -5.32 6.96 18.06
N LYS A 407 -5.83 6.62 19.26
CA LYS A 407 -6.39 7.61 20.18
C LYS A 407 -5.34 8.61 20.66
N GLU A 408 -4.13 8.17 21.00
CA GLU A 408 -3.03 9.06 21.40
C GLU A 408 -2.70 10.07 20.30
N ILE A 409 -2.69 9.61 19.04
CA ILE A 409 -2.42 10.48 17.90
C ILE A 409 -3.60 11.43 17.63
N ASP A 410 -4.84 10.97 17.75
CA ASP A 410 -6.05 11.80 17.62
C ASP A 410 -6.04 12.93 18.66
N ASP A 411 -5.73 12.62 19.92
CA ASP A 411 -5.67 13.58 21.02
C ASP A 411 -4.54 14.62 20.78
N GLU A 412 -3.37 14.17 20.33
CA GLU A 412 -2.25 15.06 19.99
C GLU A 412 -2.61 16.00 18.83
N MET A 413 -3.21 15.48 17.76
CA MET A 413 -3.65 16.30 16.63
C MET A 413 -4.73 17.31 17.02
N LEU A 414 -5.67 16.92 17.88
CA LEU A 414 -6.71 17.82 18.38
C LEU A 414 -6.08 19.00 19.17
N ASN A 415 -5.08 18.71 19.99
CA ASN A 415 -4.36 19.76 20.74
C ASN A 415 -3.65 20.73 19.78
N LYS A 416 -2.92 20.21 18.79
CA LYS A 416 -2.22 21.05 17.78
C LYS A 416 -3.18 21.92 16.97
N ILE A 417 -4.33 21.38 16.55
CA ILE A 417 -5.35 22.15 15.83
C ILE A 417 -5.91 23.27 16.71
N LYS A 418 -6.21 22.98 17.98
CA LYS A 418 -6.71 23.99 18.92
C LYS A 418 -5.67 25.10 19.22
N GLU A 419 -4.38 24.76 19.27
CA GLU A 419 -3.30 25.72 19.42
C GLU A 419 -3.20 26.64 18.18
N ASN A 420 -3.20 26.05 16.98
CA ASN A 420 -3.20 26.83 15.73
C ASN A 420 -4.43 27.75 15.59
N GLN A 421 -5.59 27.36 16.11
CA GLN A 421 -6.79 28.19 16.12
C GLN A 421 -6.65 29.41 17.01
N LYS A 422 -6.00 29.27 18.16
CA LYS A 422 -5.77 30.40 19.08
C LYS A 422 -4.82 31.46 18.49
N GLU A 423 -3.88 31.02 17.64
CA GLU A 423 -2.93 31.91 16.98
C GLU A 423 -3.53 32.62 15.75
N LYS A 424 -4.54 32.03 15.12
CA LYS A 424 -5.20 32.58 13.93
C LYS A 424 -6.63 33.00 14.26
N GLU A 425 -6.85 34.25 14.66
CA GLU A 425 -8.16 34.83 15.06
C GLU A 425 -9.31 34.64 14.04
N ASN A 426 -9.03 34.18 12.81
CA ASN A 426 -10.00 34.05 11.71
C ASN A 426 -10.44 32.59 11.42
N LEU A 427 -9.97 31.58 12.15
CA LEU A 427 -10.38 30.18 11.98
C LEU A 427 -11.44 29.83 13.03
N ASN A 428 -12.69 30.13 12.73
CA ASN A 428 -13.83 29.74 13.57
C ASN A 428 -14.31 28.33 13.16
N ILE A 429 -13.63 27.30 13.69
CA ILE A 429 -14.03 25.90 13.54
C ILE A 429 -14.69 25.48 14.85
N ASP A 430 -15.90 24.92 14.80
CA ASP A 430 -16.57 24.44 16.01
C ASP A 430 -15.87 23.18 16.57
N GLU A 431 -16.23 22.79 17.80
CA GLU A 431 -15.57 21.68 18.49
C GLU A 431 -15.77 20.33 17.77
N ALA A 432 -16.92 20.12 17.14
CA ALA A 432 -17.22 18.89 16.41
C ALA A 432 -16.38 18.81 15.13
N GLU A 433 -16.29 19.91 14.38
CA GLU A 433 -15.46 20.04 13.19
C GLU A 433 -13.97 19.89 13.54
N ALA A 434 -13.51 20.50 14.65
CA ALA A 434 -12.13 20.36 15.12
C ALA A 434 -11.79 18.88 15.44
N LYS A 435 -12.67 18.16 16.11
CA LYS A 435 -12.50 16.72 16.38
C LYS A 435 -12.46 15.89 15.09
N GLN A 436 -13.35 16.16 14.13
CA GLN A 436 -13.37 15.44 12.87
C GLN A 436 -12.11 15.72 12.04
N THR A 437 -11.69 16.98 11.97
CA THR A 437 -10.44 17.39 11.30
C THR A 437 -9.24 16.71 11.95
N ALA A 438 -9.17 16.71 13.29
CA ALA A 438 -8.10 16.04 14.03
C ALA A 438 -8.00 14.55 13.67
N LYS A 439 -9.14 13.84 13.66
CA LYS A 439 -9.19 12.43 13.27
C LYS A 439 -8.70 12.20 11.84
N THR A 440 -9.10 13.06 10.90
CA THR A 440 -8.67 12.97 9.50
C THR A 440 -7.17 13.19 9.36
N VAL A 441 -6.63 14.19 10.05
CA VAL A 441 -5.19 14.52 10.00
C VAL A 441 -4.36 13.48 10.74
N ALA A 442 -4.85 12.94 11.86
CA ALA A 442 -4.21 11.85 12.59
C ALA A 442 -4.09 10.58 11.73
N LEU A 443 -5.16 10.21 11.01
CA LEU A 443 -5.13 9.08 10.08
C LEU A 443 -4.07 9.29 8.98
N ALA A 444 -4.00 10.49 8.41
CA ALA A 444 -2.97 10.84 7.44
C ALA A 444 -1.56 10.77 8.03
N ALA A 445 -1.37 11.23 9.26
CA ALA A 445 -0.07 11.17 9.96
C ALA A 445 0.41 9.71 10.10
N VAL A 446 -0.47 8.80 10.52
CA VAL A 446 -0.16 7.38 10.69
C VAL A 446 0.13 6.71 9.36
N LYS A 447 -0.79 6.85 8.38
CA LYS A 447 -0.66 6.17 7.09
C LYS A 447 0.52 6.67 6.28
N TYR A 448 0.67 7.97 6.16
CA TYR A 448 1.80 8.57 5.46
C TYR A 448 3.13 8.25 6.16
N GLY A 449 3.14 8.30 7.49
CA GLY A 449 4.31 7.98 8.30
C GLY A 449 4.82 6.55 8.04
N ASP A 450 3.93 5.56 7.94
CA ASP A 450 4.30 4.19 7.56
C ASP A 450 4.66 4.09 6.07
N LEU A 451 3.75 4.52 5.17
CA LEU A 451 3.85 4.34 3.73
C LEU A 451 4.99 5.12 3.08
N SER A 452 5.52 6.18 3.71
CA SER A 452 6.70 6.90 3.24
C SER A 452 8.00 6.10 3.36
N ASN A 453 7.97 4.99 4.12
CA ASN A 453 9.09 4.08 4.24
C ASN A 453 8.95 2.92 3.23
N GLN A 454 10.07 2.45 2.71
CA GLN A 454 10.08 1.24 1.89
C GLN A 454 9.58 0.05 2.73
N ALA A 455 8.62 -0.72 2.21
CA ALA A 455 7.96 -1.79 2.96
C ALA A 455 8.95 -2.74 3.67
N SER A 456 9.98 -3.19 2.95
CA SER A 456 10.99 -4.15 3.47
C SER A 456 11.92 -3.59 4.56
N LYS A 457 11.87 -2.28 4.85
CA LYS A 457 12.74 -1.64 5.84
C LYS A 457 12.05 -1.50 7.18
N ASP A 458 12.84 -1.68 8.25
CA ASP A 458 12.44 -1.25 9.58
C ASP A 458 12.44 0.29 9.65
N TYR A 459 11.56 0.86 10.47
CA TYR A 459 11.54 2.30 10.71
C TYR A 459 11.23 2.63 12.17
N ILE A 460 11.57 3.85 12.58
CA ILE A 460 11.25 4.36 13.91
C ILE A 460 9.94 5.12 13.84
N PHE A 461 8.96 4.67 14.62
CA PHE A 461 7.70 5.36 14.83
C PHE A 461 7.89 6.48 15.87
N ASP A 462 7.68 7.71 15.45
CA ASP A 462 7.81 8.91 16.27
C ASP A 462 6.56 9.78 16.09
N ILE A 463 5.71 9.81 17.11
CA ILE A 463 4.44 10.56 17.09
C ILE A 463 4.71 12.05 16.83
N ASP A 464 5.69 12.66 17.49
CA ASP A 464 6.01 14.10 17.35
C ASP A 464 6.36 14.43 15.90
N ARG A 465 7.20 13.58 15.28
CA ARG A 465 7.60 13.72 13.88
C ARG A 465 6.42 13.54 12.94
N PHE A 466 5.59 12.51 13.13
CA PHE A 466 4.52 12.16 12.18
C PHE A 466 3.36 13.14 12.25
N THR A 467 3.13 13.76 13.40
CA THR A 467 2.11 14.78 13.61
C THR A 467 2.59 16.21 13.32
N SER A 468 3.82 16.38 12.82
CA SER A 468 4.34 17.69 12.42
C SER A 468 3.69 18.19 11.14
N PHE A 469 3.40 19.50 11.10
CA PHE A 469 2.94 20.20 9.89
C PHE A 469 4.09 20.65 8.98
N GLU A 470 5.31 20.29 9.32
CA GLU A 470 6.52 20.60 8.56
C GLU A 470 7.25 19.31 8.17
N GLY A 471 7.99 19.38 7.07
CA GLY A 471 8.79 18.27 6.55
C GLY A 471 7.97 17.22 5.80
N ASN A 472 8.53 16.02 5.65
CA ASN A 472 7.92 14.92 4.88
C ASN A 472 6.90 14.14 5.75
N THR A 473 5.70 14.69 5.92
CA THR A 473 4.64 14.19 6.80
C THR A 473 3.26 14.25 6.16
N GLY A 474 2.32 13.41 6.63
CA GLY A 474 0.93 13.46 6.19
C GLY A 474 0.27 14.81 6.44
N PRO A 475 0.36 15.38 7.66
CA PRO A 475 -0.18 16.72 7.94
C PRO A 475 0.35 17.83 7.02
N TYR A 476 1.62 17.78 6.62
CA TYR A 476 2.19 18.74 5.66
C TYR A 476 1.52 18.64 4.28
N ILE A 477 1.30 17.42 3.80
CA ILE A 477 0.60 17.19 2.52
C ILE A 477 -0.85 17.72 2.60
N LEU A 478 -1.56 17.40 3.68
CA LEU A 478 -2.93 17.87 3.88
C LEU A 478 -3.00 19.40 3.99
N TYR A 479 -2.06 20.01 4.71
CA TYR A 479 -1.97 21.47 4.80
C TYR A 479 -1.75 22.12 3.44
N THR A 480 -0.95 21.50 2.57
CA THR A 480 -0.75 21.96 1.18
C THR A 480 -2.07 21.91 0.41
N ILE A 481 -2.82 20.81 0.47
CA ILE A 481 -4.12 20.66 -0.20
C ILE A 481 -5.13 21.69 0.31
N VAL A 482 -5.25 21.84 1.63
CA VAL A 482 -6.16 22.83 2.26
C VAL A 482 -5.79 24.26 1.86
N ARG A 483 -4.51 24.58 1.75
CA ARG A 483 -4.05 25.88 1.23
C ARG A 483 -4.54 26.12 -0.20
N ILE A 484 -4.42 25.12 -1.07
CA ILE A 484 -4.94 25.23 -2.44
C ILE A 484 -6.46 25.40 -2.42
N LYS A 485 -7.21 24.59 -1.67
CA LYS A 485 -8.67 24.74 -1.49
C LYS A 485 -9.04 26.16 -1.05
N SER A 486 -8.31 26.74 -0.10
CA SER A 486 -8.55 28.12 0.36
C SER A 486 -8.33 29.17 -0.74
N ILE A 487 -7.30 29.00 -1.59
CA ILE A 487 -7.05 29.92 -2.72
C ILE A 487 -8.19 29.81 -3.74
N LEU A 488 -8.61 28.61 -4.09
CA LEU A 488 -9.69 28.35 -5.04
C LEU A 488 -11.02 28.94 -4.52
N SER A 489 -11.36 28.72 -3.27
CA SER A 489 -12.57 29.29 -2.63
C SER A 489 -12.55 30.83 -2.63
N LYS A 490 -11.40 31.46 -2.36
CA LYS A 490 -11.25 32.91 -2.43
C LYS A 490 -11.38 33.46 -3.86
N TYR A 491 -10.95 32.70 -4.87
CA TYR A 491 -11.14 33.06 -6.28
C TYR A 491 -12.62 33.05 -6.64
N GLU A 492 -13.37 32.00 -6.26
CA GLU A 492 -14.82 31.92 -6.50
C GLU A 492 -15.60 33.00 -5.74
N ALA A 493 -15.24 33.27 -4.49
CA ALA A 493 -15.85 34.35 -3.69
C ALA A 493 -15.67 35.75 -4.32
N LYS A 494 -14.66 35.93 -5.18
CA LYS A 494 -14.46 37.16 -5.96
C LYS A 494 -15.14 37.15 -7.33
N GLY A 495 -16.00 36.15 -7.60
CA GLY A 495 -16.74 36.01 -8.86
C GLY A 495 -16.05 35.17 -9.93
N GLY A 496 -14.95 34.51 -9.59
CA GLY A 496 -14.31 33.55 -10.48
C GLY A 496 -15.15 32.29 -10.70
N ASN A 497 -15.03 31.65 -11.85
CA ASN A 497 -15.71 30.40 -12.15
C ASN A 497 -14.69 29.33 -12.53
N ILE A 498 -14.40 28.40 -11.60
CA ILE A 498 -13.44 27.31 -11.80
C ILE A 498 -13.91 26.35 -12.91
N SER A 499 -15.21 26.04 -12.97
CA SER A 499 -15.76 25.09 -13.96
C SER A 499 -15.63 25.60 -15.42
N ALA A 500 -15.41 26.89 -15.61
CA ALA A 500 -15.22 27.48 -16.94
C ALA A 500 -13.75 27.49 -17.40
N LEU A 501 -12.81 27.00 -16.61
CA LEU A 501 -11.37 27.06 -16.88
C LEU A 501 -10.89 25.86 -17.74
N LYS A 502 -11.56 25.63 -18.89
CA LYS A 502 -11.10 24.64 -19.86
C LYS A 502 -9.93 25.24 -20.67
N ASP A 503 -8.90 24.44 -20.97
CA ASP A 503 -7.70 24.82 -21.74
C ASP A 503 -7.03 26.14 -21.27
N ALA A 504 -7.16 26.46 -20.00
CA ALA A 504 -6.74 27.76 -19.46
C ALA A 504 -5.27 27.81 -19.03
N ILE A 505 -4.55 26.67 -19.00
CA ILE A 505 -3.14 26.65 -18.60
C ILE A 505 -2.30 27.21 -19.75
N MET A 506 -1.59 28.30 -19.46
CA MET A 506 -0.71 29.01 -20.40
C MET A 506 0.76 28.63 -20.19
N PRO A 507 1.64 28.94 -21.16
CA PRO A 507 3.08 28.77 -21.00
C PRO A 507 3.60 29.40 -19.72
N ALA A 508 4.50 28.71 -19.03
CA ALA A 508 5.07 29.19 -17.78
C ALA A 508 5.82 30.51 -17.97
N VAL A 509 5.52 31.49 -17.12
CA VAL A 509 6.16 32.81 -17.14
C VAL A 509 7.28 32.96 -16.10
N ASN A 510 7.43 31.99 -15.22
CA ASN A 510 8.49 31.93 -14.23
C ASN A 510 8.94 30.50 -13.92
N ALA A 511 10.10 30.36 -13.30
CA ALA A 511 10.71 29.07 -12.99
C ALA A 511 9.86 28.22 -12.02
N GLY A 512 9.20 28.84 -11.04
CA GLY A 512 8.33 28.14 -10.08
C GLY A 512 7.14 27.49 -10.77
N GLN A 513 6.49 28.18 -11.70
CA GLN A 513 5.39 27.63 -12.49
C GLN A 513 5.86 26.48 -13.38
N LYS A 514 7.00 26.63 -14.08
CA LYS A 514 7.59 25.57 -14.91
C LYS A 514 7.93 24.33 -14.10
N ASN A 515 8.54 24.52 -12.92
CA ASN A 515 8.87 23.42 -12.00
C ASN A 515 7.62 22.67 -11.50
N LEU A 516 6.53 23.39 -11.22
CA LEU A 516 5.25 22.76 -10.85
C LEU A 516 4.68 21.92 -12.00
N MET A 517 4.70 22.44 -13.25
CA MET A 517 4.26 21.68 -14.44
C MET A 517 5.10 20.42 -14.66
N LEU A 518 6.42 20.51 -14.54
CA LEU A 518 7.32 19.37 -14.65
C LEU A 518 7.08 18.33 -13.54
N SER A 519 6.77 18.78 -12.34
CA SER A 519 6.45 17.88 -11.23
C SER A 519 5.12 17.16 -11.46
N LEU A 520 4.09 17.85 -11.96
CA LEU A 520 2.81 17.24 -12.34
C LEU A 520 2.99 16.19 -13.45
N ALA A 521 3.82 16.46 -14.45
CA ALA A 521 4.08 15.55 -15.57
C ALA A 521 4.70 14.20 -15.16
N LYS A 522 5.25 14.08 -13.93
CA LYS A 522 5.78 12.81 -13.39
C LYS A 522 4.70 11.84 -12.91
N PHE A 523 3.44 12.29 -12.77
CA PHE A 523 2.34 11.51 -12.18
C PHE A 523 2.23 10.11 -12.77
N ASN A 524 2.06 10.01 -14.10
CA ASN A 524 1.85 8.72 -14.78
C ASN A 524 2.98 7.71 -14.54
N ALA A 525 4.22 8.18 -14.70
CA ALA A 525 5.40 7.34 -14.50
C ALA A 525 5.51 6.86 -13.03
N THR A 526 5.15 7.72 -12.08
CA THR A 526 5.18 7.39 -10.66
C THR A 526 4.16 6.31 -10.31
N ILE A 527 2.90 6.48 -10.76
CA ILE A 527 1.83 5.54 -10.42
C ILE A 527 2.09 4.17 -11.05
N GLU A 528 2.51 4.12 -12.31
CA GLU A 528 2.90 2.86 -12.96
C GLU A 528 4.03 2.16 -12.21
N SER A 529 5.09 2.90 -11.86
CA SER A 529 6.21 2.32 -11.08
C SER A 529 5.79 1.87 -9.69
N ALA A 530 4.90 2.61 -9.01
CA ALA A 530 4.35 2.21 -7.71
C ALA A 530 3.52 0.93 -7.81
N TYR A 531 2.76 0.75 -8.89
CA TYR A 531 2.00 -0.48 -9.15
C TYR A 531 2.92 -1.66 -9.47
N GLU A 532 3.85 -1.50 -10.42
CA GLU A 532 4.75 -2.58 -10.85
C GLU A 532 5.58 -3.14 -9.69
N GLU A 533 6.06 -2.26 -8.81
CA GLU A 533 6.90 -2.64 -7.68
C GLU A 533 6.11 -2.85 -6.38
N SER A 534 4.77 -2.68 -6.42
CA SER A 534 3.92 -2.68 -5.21
C SER A 534 4.49 -1.76 -4.11
N ALA A 535 4.85 -0.53 -4.48
CA ALA A 535 5.70 0.38 -3.72
C ALA A 535 5.01 1.72 -3.40
N PRO A 536 4.08 1.78 -2.42
CA PRO A 536 3.38 3.02 -2.04
C PRO A 536 4.31 4.18 -1.67
N HIS A 537 5.51 3.90 -1.15
CA HIS A 537 6.49 4.93 -0.78
C HIS A 537 6.92 5.83 -1.98
N LYS A 538 6.79 5.35 -3.21
CA LYS A 538 7.04 6.16 -4.41
C LYS A 538 5.99 7.25 -4.59
N ILE A 539 4.74 6.95 -4.26
CA ILE A 539 3.67 7.96 -4.26
C ILE A 539 3.92 8.98 -3.17
N CYS A 540 4.31 8.54 -1.96
CA CYS A 540 4.65 9.46 -0.86
C CYS A 540 5.79 10.41 -1.27
N ALA A 541 6.86 9.90 -1.85
CA ALA A 541 7.98 10.70 -2.34
C ALA A 541 7.52 11.71 -3.40
N TYR A 542 6.72 11.27 -4.35
CA TYR A 542 6.18 12.12 -5.41
C TYR A 542 5.32 13.27 -4.89
N ILE A 543 4.34 12.98 -4.03
CA ILE A 543 3.45 14.04 -3.52
C ILE A 543 4.17 15.03 -2.59
N TYR A 544 5.24 14.59 -1.92
CA TYR A 544 6.10 15.50 -1.17
C TYR A 544 6.86 16.46 -2.10
N GLU A 545 7.44 15.95 -3.20
CA GLU A 545 8.06 16.78 -4.24
C GLU A 545 7.06 17.76 -4.86
N LEU A 546 5.87 17.27 -5.21
CA LEU A 546 4.79 18.08 -5.78
C LEU A 546 4.32 19.18 -4.82
N ALA A 547 4.16 18.86 -3.54
CA ALA A 547 3.81 19.84 -2.52
C ALA A 547 4.88 20.94 -2.37
N ASN A 548 6.16 20.56 -2.42
CA ASN A 548 7.27 21.51 -2.38
C ASN A 548 7.31 22.39 -3.65
N ALA A 549 7.07 21.81 -4.83
CA ALA A 549 7.00 22.57 -6.08
C ALA A 549 5.85 23.59 -6.05
N PHE A 550 4.67 23.18 -5.55
CA PHE A 550 3.55 24.11 -5.35
C PHE A 550 3.90 25.21 -4.34
N ASN A 551 4.49 24.87 -3.20
CA ASN A 551 4.84 25.87 -2.19
C ASN A 551 5.88 26.90 -2.71
N GLY A 552 6.84 26.47 -3.51
CA GLY A 552 7.77 27.36 -4.21
C GLY A 552 7.04 28.30 -5.18
N PHE A 553 6.17 27.75 -6.05
CA PHE A 553 5.35 28.56 -6.96
C PHE A 553 4.46 29.56 -6.19
N TYR A 554 3.80 29.13 -5.13
CA TYR A 554 2.94 29.98 -4.30
C TYR A 554 3.68 31.12 -3.60
N HIS A 555 4.90 30.85 -3.14
CA HIS A 555 5.74 31.86 -2.46
C HIS A 555 6.15 32.99 -3.43
N ASP A 556 6.49 32.62 -4.67
CA ASP A 556 7.08 33.55 -5.62
C ASP A 556 6.02 34.22 -6.53
N THR A 557 4.75 33.78 -6.43
CA THR A 557 3.68 34.22 -7.37
C THR A 557 2.48 34.80 -6.64
N LYS A 558 2.09 36.03 -7.00
CA LYS A 558 0.89 36.71 -6.48
C LYS A 558 -0.38 36.25 -7.18
N ILE A 559 -0.80 35.00 -6.95
CA ILE A 559 -1.88 34.31 -7.71
C ILE A 559 -3.18 35.09 -7.76
N LEU A 560 -3.75 35.46 -6.59
CA LEU A 560 -5.07 36.11 -6.49
C LEU A 560 -5.03 37.63 -6.78
N SER A 561 -3.87 38.22 -6.79
CA SER A 561 -3.65 39.65 -7.10
C SER A 561 -2.93 39.87 -8.42
N GLU A 562 -2.84 38.82 -9.27
CA GLU A 562 -2.40 38.96 -10.65
C GLU A 562 -3.37 39.87 -11.40
N GLU A 563 -2.84 40.87 -12.10
CA GLU A 563 -3.64 41.87 -12.84
C GLU A 563 -4.07 41.35 -14.21
N ASN A 564 -3.27 40.50 -14.83
CA ASN A 564 -3.62 39.83 -16.08
C ASN A 564 -4.61 38.71 -15.80
N GLU A 565 -5.85 38.89 -16.20
CA GLU A 565 -6.94 37.95 -15.95
C GLU A 565 -6.71 36.57 -16.59
N GLU A 566 -6.11 36.50 -17.79
CA GLU A 566 -5.83 35.23 -18.47
C GLU A 566 -4.71 34.48 -17.73
N LEU A 567 -3.69 35.18 -17.29
CA LEU A 567 -2.62 34.59 -16.50
C LEU A 567 -3.13 34.11 -15.12
N LYS A 568 -4.00 34.89 -14.46
CA LYS A 568 -4.68 34.49 -13.22
C LYS A 568 -5.47 33.20 -13.40
N LYS A 569 -6.27 33.10 -14.48
CA LYS A 569 -7.03 31.89 -14.84
C LYS A 569 -6.09 30.69 -15.04
N SER A 570 -4.95 30.91 -15.69
CA SER A 570 -3.93 29.88 -15.88
C SER A 570 -3.39 29.38 -14.55
N TYR A 571 -3.05 30.26 -13.62
CA TYR A 571 -2.61 29.87 -12.27
C TYR A 571 -3.67 29.08 -11.54
N ILE A 572 -4.91 29.54 -11.54
CA ILE A 572 -6.04 28.84 -10.89
C ILE A 572 -6.25 27.45 -11.52
N SER A 573 -6.20 27.34 -12.86
CA SER A 573 -6.33 26.05 -13.54
C SER A 573 -5.21 25.06 -13.17
N LEU A 574 -3.98 25.55 -13.06
CA LEU A 574 -2.84 24.75 -12.62
C LEU A 574 -2.99 24.29 -11.16
N LEU A 575 -3.55 25.14 -10.29
CA LEU A 575 -3.85 24.77 -8.89
C LEU A 575 -4.97 23.71 -8.79
N VAL A 576 -6.00 23.79 -9.64
CA VAL A 576 -7.03 22.75 -9.71
C VAL A 576 -6.41 21.41 -10.03
N LEU A 577 -5.60 21.33 -11.09
CA LEU A 577 -4.90 20.10 -11.47
C LEU A 577 -3.98 19.59 -10.36
N THR A 578 -3.25 20.50 -9.69
CA THR A 578 -2.36 20.14 -8.58
C THR A 578 -3.15 19.52 -7.41
N LYS A 579 -4.27 20.16 -7.03
CA LYS A 579 -5.15 19.65 -5.96
C LYS A 579 -5.68 18.26 -6.29
N GLU A 580 -6.20 18.08 -7.49
CA GLU A 580 -6.82 16.83 -7.92
C GLU A 580 -5.81 15.67 -7.96
N ILE A 581 -4.61 15.91 -8.46
CA ILE A 581 -3.54 14.90 -8.45
C ILE A 581 -3.11 14.56 -7.03
N LEU A 582 -2.96 15.54 -6.13
CA LEU A 582 -2.66 15.28 -4.73
C LEU A 582 -3.78 14.47 -4.06
N GLU A 583 -5.05 14.81 -4.28
CA GLU A 583 -6.21 14.10 -3.72
C GLU A 583 -6.30 12.65 -4.23
N VAL A 584 -6.07 12.40 -5.51
CA VAL A 584 -6.01 11.05 -6.07
C VAL A 584 -4.85 10.24 -5.46
N CYS A 585 -3.69 10.84 -5.29
CA CYS A 585 -2.55 10.17 -4.68
C CYS A 585 -2.81 9.80 -3.21
N ILE A 586 -3.39 10.71 -2.41
CA ILE A 586 -3.70 10.40 -1.00
C ILE A 586 -4.83 9.39 -0.86
N ASP A 587 -5.78 9.35 -1.81
CA ASP A 587 -6.79 8.29 -1.84
C ASP A 587 -6.14 6.91 -2.08
N MET A 588 -5.18 6.80 -3.00
CA MET A 588 -4.41 5.56 -3.19
C MET A 588 -3.59 5.17 -1.94
N LEU A 589 -3.22 6.14 -1.10
CA LEU A 589 -2.59 5.90 0.21
C LEU A 589 -3.62 5.64 1.33
N GLY A 590 -4.91 5.77 1.04
CA GLY A 590 -6.01 5.41 1.93
C GLY A 590 -6.38 6.47 2.96
N PHE A 591 -6.15 7.76 2.68
CA PHE A 591 -6.64 8.87 3.51
C PHE A 591 -7.16 10.03 2.64
N SER A 592 -7.79 11.01 3.25
CA SER A 592 -8.41 12.16 2.56
C SER A 592 -8.01 13.48 3.20
N ALA A 593 -8.23 14.59 2.50
CA ALA A 593 -7.96 15.92 3.02
C ALA A 593 -9.24 16.55 3.58
N PRO A 594 -9.18 17.24 4.74
CA PRO A 594 -10.29 18.04 5.24
C PRO A 594 -10.48 19.30 4.37
N ASP A 595 -11.60 19.97 4.55
CA ASP A 595 -11.87 21.23 3.81
C ASP A 595 -11.11 22.41 4.44
N ARG A 596 -10.96 22.38 5.77
CA ARG A 596 -10.28 23.40 6.56
C ARG A 596 -9.39 22.77 7.63
N MET A 597 -8.32 23.48 7.97
CA MET A 597 -7.35 22.98 8.95
C MET A 597 -6.59 24.13 9.62
#